data_1e2e3c957c801c2211a854b4bec9df8c
#
_entry.id   1e2e3c957c801c2211a854b4bec9df8c
#
_cell.length_a   1.000
_cell.length_b   1.000
_cell.length_c   1.000
_cell.angle_alpha   90.00
_cell.angle_beta   90.00
_cell.angle_gamma   90.00
#
_symmetry.space_group_name_H-M   'P 1'
#
loop_
_entity.id
_entity.type
_entity.pdbx_description
1 polymer ?
#
loop_
_entity_poly.entity_id
_entity_poly.type
_entity_poly.pdbx_seq_one_letter_code
_entity_poly.pdbx_strand_id
1 'polypeptide(L)'
;MSRGKKPKYKDIFASVKGDDYFGTIYDGMCKSDKYKQLSLGARHFYTICRVQARSRHGKSCLYKHGDDFGIKYTENDFVFPASHLKMYGYDRSNAGKYFRELMAAGFIVKKEGNKTIKKVNVYSFSDGWKNTD
;
A
#
# COMPACT_ATOMS: atom_id res chain seq x y z
N MET A 1 21.95 5.02 19.83
CA MET A 1 21.17 5.09 19.81
C MET A 1 20.49 5.64 19.63
N SER A 2 20.66 6.10 19.43
CA SER A 2 19.94 6.64 19.55
C SER A 2 19.11 6.50 19.65
N ARG A 3 19.10 6.37 19.74
CA ARG A 3 18.37 6.29 19.98
C ARG A 3 17.57 6.56 19.92
N GLY A 4 17.90 5.88 19.67
CA GLY A 4 16.74 6.44 19.16
C GLY A 4 16.07 7.40 20.02
N LYS A 5 15.91 8.42 19.48
CA LYS A 5 15.22 9.46 20.13
C LYS A 5 13.75 9.15 20.24
N LYS A 6 13.23 9.18 21.41
CA LYS A 6 11.81 8.94 21.60
C LYS A 6 11.01 10.15 21.13
N PRO A 7 9.81 9.94 20.62
CA PRO A 7 8.96 11.07 20.28
C PRO A 7 8.60 11.86 21.53
N LYS A 8 8.27 13.11 21.34
CA LYS A 8 7.93 13.96 22.47
C LYS A 8 6.69 13.50 23.19
N TYR A 9 5.79 12.84 22.47
CA TYR A 9 4.61 12.30 23.09
C TYR A 9 4.49 10.86 22.68
N LYS A 10 3.85 10.11 23.51
CA LYS A 10 3.63 8.71 23.25
C LYS A 10 2.46 8.54 22.29
N ASP A 11 2.64 7.69 21.32
CA ASP A 11 1.53 7.38 20.42
C ASP A 11 0.63 6.36 21.09
N ILE A 12 -0.47 6.83 21.63
CA ILE A 12 -1.39 5.97 22.37
C ILE A 12 -2.18 5.03 21.47
N PHE A 13 -2.09 5.20 20.17
CA PHE A 13 -2.84 4.36 19.24
C PHE A 13 -2.04 3.16 18.76
N ALA A 14 -0.75 3.09 19.10
CA ALA A 14 0.03 1.91 18.77
C ALA A 14 -0.42 0.77 19.68
N SER A 15 -0.89 -0.31 19.07
CA SER A 15 -1.49 -1.38 19.85
C SER A 15 -0.55 -2.54 20.14
N VAL A 16 0.49 -2.72 19.33
CA VAL A 16 1.40 -3.84 19.51
C VAL A 16 2.81 -3.32 19.52
N LYS A 17 3.45 -3.47 20.66
CA LYS A 17 4.78 -2.96 20.83
C LYS A 17 5.76 -3.66 19.89
N GLY A 18 6.45 -2.88 19.09
CA GLY A 18 7.48 -3.39 18.21
C GLY A 18 6.99 -3.97 16.91
N ASP A 19 5.69 -4.25 16.79
CA ASP A 19 5.15 -4.88 15.60
C ASP A 19 3.98 -4.14 14.98
N ASP A 20 3.78 -2.92 15.40
CA ASP A 20 2.65 -2.13 14.91
C ASP A 20 3.16 -1.20 13.81
N TYR A 21 2.60 -1.31 12.64
CA TYR A 21 3.04 -0.55 11.48
C TYR A 21 2.03 0.52 11.11
N PHE A 22 2.50 1.56 10.46
CA PHE A 22 1.62 2.62 10.02
C PHE A 22 2.00 3.03 8.59
N GLY A 23 1.04 3.62 7.90
CA GLY A 23 1.27 4.11 6.56
C GLY A 23 1.35 5.62 6.54
N THR A 24 1.91 6.19 5.48
CA THR A 24 2.08 7.62 5.33
C THR A 24 1.04 8.16 4.35
N ILE A 25 0.31 9.17 4.80
CA ILE A 25 -0.68 9.87 3.97
C ILE A 25 -0.31 11.34 4.00
N TYR A 26 -0.21 11.95 2.84
CA TYR A 26 0.25 13.31 2.75
C TYR A 26 -0.89 14.30 2.61
N ASP A 27 -0.77 15.42 3.31
CA ASP A 27 -1.79 16.45 3.32
C ASP A 27 -2.12 16.96 1.92
N GLY A 28 -1.08 17.25 1.14
CA GLY A 28 -1.30 17.76 -0.21
C GLY A 28 -2.09 16.82 -1.09
N MET A 29 -1.82 15.53 -0.94
CA MET A 29 -2.55 14.51 -1.69
C MET A 29 -4.03 14.52 -1.30
N CYS A 30 -4.30 14.60 0.01
CA CYS A 30 -5.67 14.58 0.50
C CYS A 30 -6.48 15.79 0.03
N LYS A 31 -5.82 16.88 -0.26
CA LYS A 31 -6.47 18.09 -0.75
C LYS A 31 -6.61 18.13 -2.26
N SER A 32 -6.00 17.20 -2.97
CA SER A 32 -6.05 17.19 -4.43
C SER A 32 -7.45 16.85 -4.92
N ASP A 33 -7.78 17.34 -6.12
CA ASP A 33 -9.08 17.04 -6.72
C ASP A 33 -9.26 15.56 -6.97
N LYS A 34 -8.20 14.90 -7.41
CA LYS A 34 -8.29 13.47 -7.68
C LYS A 34 -8.63 12.67 -6.43
N TYR A 35 -8.02 13.01 -5.30
CA TYR A 35 -8.31 12.31 -4.06
C TYR A 35 -9.74 12.57 -3.59
N LYS A 36 -10.19 13.83 -3.73
CA LYS A 36 -11.53 14.19 -3.31
C LYS A 36 -12.61 13.50 -4.13
N GLN A 37 -12.28 13.10 -5.34
CA GLN A 37 -13.21 12.39 -6.21
C GLN A 37 -13.25 10.89 -5.95
N LEU A 38 -12.31 10.35 -5.20
CA LEU A 38 -12.33 8.94 -4.86
C LEU A 38 -13.50 8.63 -3.94
N SER A 39 -14.05 7.42 -4.05
CA SER A 39 -15.02 6.96 -3.09
C SER A 39 -14.36 6.84 -1.72
N LEU A 40 -15.15 6.89 -0.67
CA LEU A 40 -14.61 6.76 0.68
C LEU A 40 -13.95 5.41 0.86
N GLY A 41 -14.51 4.37 0.27
CA GLY A 41 -13.92 3.05 0.34
C GLY A 41 -12.55 3.00 -0.30
N ALA A 42 -12.37 3.67 -1.45
CA ALA A 42 -11.08 3.70 -2.11
C ALA A 42 -10.05 4.47 -1.30
N ARG A 43 -10.46 5.58 -0.67
CA ARG A 43 -9.55 6.33 0.19
C ARG A 43 -9.07 5.48 1.34
N HIS A 44 -9.99 4.78 1.97
CA HIS A 44 -9.64 3.90 3.08
C HIS A 44 -8.73 2.78 2.61
N PHE A 45 -9.06 2.17 1.47
CA PHE A 45 -8.24 1.08 0.95
C PHE A 45 -6.84 1.55 0.61
N TYR A 46 -6.70 2.78 0.10
CA TYR A 46 -5.38 3.33 -0.17
C TYR A 46 -4.55 3.40 1.11
N THR A 47 -5.18 3.83 2.21
CA THR A 47 -4.51 3.85 3.51
C THR A 47 -4.03 2.46 3.91
N ILE A 48 -4.89 1.47 3.71
CA ILE A 48 -4.53 0.09 4.02
C ILE A 48 -3.37 -0.40 3.15
N CYS A 49 -3.35 -0.01 1.88
CA CYS A 49 -2.23 -0.35 1.01
C CYS A 49 -0.92 0.24 1.53
N ARG A 50 -0.96 1.47 2.05
CA ARG A 50 0.23 2.07 2.62
C ARG A 50 0.73 1.30 3.83
N VAL A 51 -0.19 0.85 4.68
CA VAL A 51 0.19 0.04 5.85
C VAL A 51 0.77 -1.30 5.39
N GLN A 52 0.11 -1.95 4.43
CA GLN A 52 0.58 -3.22 3.90
C GLN A 52 2.01 -3.11 3.37
N ALA A 53 2.29 -2.06 2.63
CA ALA A 53 3.58 -1.89 2.00
C ALA A 53 4.70 -1.73 3.03
N ARG A 54 4.38 -1.17 4.19
CA ARG A 54 5.38 -0.95 5.24
C ARG A 54 5.48 -2.10 6.23
N SER A 55 4.49 -2.98 6.24
CA SER A 55 4.46 -4.06 7.20
C SER A 55 5.55 -5.09 6.90
N ARG A 56 5.95 -5.81 7.94
CA ARG A 56 6.94 -6.88 7.78
C ARG A 56 6.42 -7.95 6.83
N HIS A 57 5.16 -8.36 7.01
CA HIS A 57 4.61 -9.40 6.15
C HIS A 57 4.51 -8.94 4.70
N GLY A 58 4.19 -7.68 4.46
CA GLY A 58 4.12 -7.15 3.11
C GLY A 58 5.47 -7.09 2.45
N LYS A 59 6.47 -6.58 3.17
CA LYS A 59 7.83 -6.50 2.63
C LYS A 59 8.42 -7.86 2.39
N SER A 60 8.22 -8.78 3.32
CA SER A 60 8.72 -10.13 3.18
C SER A 60 8.18 -10.80 1.94
N CYS A 61 6.88 -10.67 1.72
CA CYS A 61 6.24 -11.26 0.56
C CYS A 61 6.75 -10.64 -0.74
N LEU A 62 6.93 -9.34 -0.76
CA LEU A 62 7.43 -8.65 -1.95
C LEU A 62 8.85 -9.09 -2.29
N TYR A 63 9.73 -9.12 -1.29
CA TYR A 63 11.13 -9.47 -1.54
C TYR A 63 11.29 -10.94 -1.93
N LYS A 64 10.51 -11.80 -1.31
CA LYS A 64 10.56 -13.20 -1.70
C LYS A 64 10.11 -13.39 -3.14
N HIS A 65 9.07 -12.69 -3.53
CA HIS A 65 8.61 -12.72 -4.91
C HIS A 65 9.72 -12.25 -5.85
N GLY A 66 10.40 -11.16 -5.48
CA GLY A 66 11.49 -10.66 -6.29
C GLY A 66 12.63 -11.64 -6.41
N ASP A 67 13.01 -12.27 -5.29
CA ASP A 67 14.08 -13.27 -5.29
C ASP A 67 13.73 -14.43 -6.19
N ASP A 68 12.49 -14.92 -6.11
CA ASP A 68 12.06 -16.05 -6.92
C ASP A 68 12.19 -15.78 -8.42
N PHE A 69 12.06 -14.55 -8.84
CA PHE A 69 12.06 -14.20 -10.25
C PHE A 69 13.24 -13.30 -10.66
N GLY A 70 14.18 -13.09 -9.76
CA GLY A 70 15.36 -12.30 -10.06
C GLY A 70 15.07 -10.83 -10.29
N ILE A 71 14.09 -10.29 -9.60
CA ILE A 71 13.65 -8.90 -9.78
C ILE A 71 13.93 -8.12 -8.52
N LYS A 72 14.39 -6.89 -8.68
CA LYS A 72 14.56 -5.99 -7.55
C LYS A 72 13.41 -5.02 -7.50
N TYR A 73 12.83 -4.89 -6.32
CA TYR A 73 11.72 -3.99 -6.10
C TYR A 73 12.16 -2.81 -5.23
N THR A 74 11.46 -1.70 -5.38
CA THR A 74 11.73 -0.50 -4.59
C THR A 74 10.74 -0.44 -3.44
N GLU A 75 10.96 0.51 -2.53
CA GLU A 75 10.07 0.67 -1.40
C GLU A 75 8.70 1.21 -1.77
N ASN A 76 8.53 1.69 -3.01
CA ASN A 76 7.21 2.10 -3.48
C ASN A 76 6.39 0.94 -4.01
N ASP A 77 7.01 -0.21 -4.18
CA ASP A 77 6.35 -1.39 -4.71
C ASP A 77 5.75 -2.21 -3.57
N PHE A 78 4.65 -2.88 -3.86
CA PHE A 78 4.05 -3.74 -2.84
C PHE A 78 3.21 -4.83 -3.51
N VAL A 79 2.97 -5.88 -2.74
CA VAL A 79 2.06 -6.95 -3.13
C VAL A 79 0.97 -7.02 -2.07
N PHE A 80 -0.18 -7.54 -2.46
CA PHE A 80 -1.28 -7.63 -1.51
C PHE A 80 -2.02 -8.94 -1.76
N PRO A 81 -1.43 -10.07 -1.33
CA PRO A 81 -2.06 -11.37 -1.58
C PRO A 81 -3.35 -11.52 -0.80
N ALA A 82 -4.18 -12.46 -1.23
CA ALA A 82 -5.50 -12.66 -0.64
C ALA A 82 -5.44 -12.89 0.87
N SER A 83 -4.45 -13.64 1.33
CA SER A 83 -4.32 -13.89 2.76
C SER A 83 -4.07 -12.61 3.55
N HIS A 84 -3.30 -11.68 2.98
CA HIS A 84 -3.06 -10.40 3.64
C HIS A 84 -4.27 -9.50 3.57
N LEU A 85 -4.99 -9.51 2.43
CA LEU A 85 -6.23 -8.75 2.33
C LEU A 85 -7.19 -9.14 3.43
N LYS A 86 -7.29 -10.44 3.67
CA LYS A 86 -8.19 -10.95 4.70
C LYS A 86 -7.83 -10.42 6.08
N MET A 87 -6.54 -10.25 6.35
CA MET A 87 -6.09 -9.72 7.64
C MET A 87 -6.69 -8.34 7.90
N TYR A 88 -6.97 -7.58 6.85
CA TYR A 88 -7.51 -6.23 6.98
C TYR A 88 -9.01 -6.16 6.71
N GLY A 89 -9.65 -7.31 6.56
CA GLY A 89 -11.10 -7.34 6.36
C GLY A 89 -11.56 -7.18 4.93
N TYR A 90 -10.69 -7.43 3.97
CA TYR A 90 -11.05 -7.32 2.55
C TYR A 90 -11.04 -8.68 1.89
N ASP A 91 -11.84 -8.84 0.85
CA ASP A 91 -11.75 -10.00 -0.01
C ASP A 91 -11.28 -9.54 -1.40
N ARG A 92 -11.06 -10.50 -2.29
CA ARG A 92 -10.51 -10.17 -3.61
C ARG A 92 -11.45 -9.31 -4.43
N SER A 93 -12.74 -9.53 -4.25
CA SER A 93 -13.73 -8.82 -5.04
C SER A 93 -13.75 -7.33 -4.71
N ASN A 94 -13.88 -6.99 -3.44
CA ASN A 94 -13.94 -5.57 -3.10
C ASN A 94 -12.56 -4.90 -3.21
N ALA A 95 -11.49 -5.64 -2.94
CA ALA A 95 -10.16 -5.09 -3.14
C ALA A 95 -9.93 -4.77 -4.62
N GLY A 96 -10.35 -5.67 -5.51
CA GLY A 96 -10.20 -5.45 -6.94
C GLY A 96 -10.91 -4.19 -7.41
N LYS A 97 -12.09 -3.95 -6.87
CA LYS A 97 -12.85 -2.75 -7.20
C LYS A 97 -12.08 -1.49 -6.81
N TYR A 98 -11.53 -1.48 -5.60
CA TYR A 98 -10.79 -0.30 -5.13
C TYR A 98 -9.46 -0.15 -5.83
N PHE A 99 -8.77 -1.24 -6.16
CA PHE A 99 -7.57 -1.15 -6.95
C PHE A 99 -7.84 -0.49 -8.30
N ARG A 100 -8.92 -0.90 -8.96
CA ARG A 100 -9.25 -0.32 -10.26
C ARG A 100 -9.52 1.18 -10.14
N GLU A 101 -10.23 1.56 -9.09
CA GLU A 101 -10.52 2.98 -8.88
C GLU A 101 -9.24 3.78 -8.63
N LEU A 102 -8.36 3.26 -7.80
CA LEU A 102 -7.11 3.93 -7.47
C LEU A 102 -6.16 4.00 -8.67
N MET A 103 -6.16 2.95 -9.48
CA MET A 103 -5.34 2.96 -10.69
C MET A 103 -5.85 3.97 -11.70
N ALA A 104 -7.16 4.05 -11.86
CA ALA A 104 -7.74 5.01 -12.80
C ALA A 104 -7.44 6.44 -12.38
N ALA A 105 -7.35 6.70 -11.09
CA ALA A 105 -7.09 8.05 -10.59
C ALA A 105 -5.61 8.39 -10.47
N GLY A 106 -4.72 7.43 -10.72
CA GLY A 106 -3.29 7.70 -10.73
C GLY A 106 -2.59 7.57 -9.39
N PHE A 107 -3.20 6.90 -8.41
CA PHE A 107 -2.57 6.73 -7.10
C PHE A 107 -1.73 5.46 -7.01
N ILE A 108 -2.06 4.47 -7.81
CA ILE A 108 -1.38 3.18 -7.82
C ILE A 108 -1.28 2.75 -9.28
N VAL A 109 -0.19 2.08 -9.62
CA VAL A 109 -0.07 1.44 -10.93
C VAL A 109 0.19 -0.03 -10.70
N LYS A 110 -0.26 -0.87 -11.62
CA LYS A 110 0.04 -2.28 -11.57
C LYS A 110 1.35 -2.49 -12.33
N LYS A 111 2.37 -2.87 -11.60
CA LYS A 111 3.68 -3.02 -12.18
C LYS A 111 3.84 -4.38 -12.86
N GLU A 112 3.28 -5.41 -12.27
CA GLU A 112 3.30 -6.76 -12.83
C GLU A 112 1.99 -7.44 -12.55
N GLY A 113 1.46 -8.09 -13.55
CA GLY A 113 0.32 -8.94 -13.35
C GLY A 113 0.76 -10.37 -13.14
N ASN A 114 -0.15 -11.21 -12.71
CA ASN A 114 0.16 -12.61 -12.48
C ASN A 114 -0.18 -13.50 -13.65
N LYS A 115 -0.36 -12.90 -14.81
CA LYS A 115 -0.78 -13.63 -15.98
C LYS A 115 0.19 -14.75 -16.34
N THR A 116 1.45 -14.39 -16.44
CA THR A 116 2.48 -15.37 -16.81
C THR A 116 3.07 -16.04 -15.58
N ILE A 117 3.30 -15.27 -14.53
CA ILE A 117 3.98 -15.74 -13.34
C ILE A 117 3.05 -16.52 -12.44
N LYS A 118 1.78 -16.18 -12.46
CA LYS A 118 0.76 -16.85 -11.66
C LYS A 118 0.99 -16.74 -10.17
N LYS A 119 1.45 -15.59 -9.75
CA LYS A 119 1.66 -15.33 -8.33
C LYS A 119 0.76 -14.21 -7.89
N VAL A 120 1.32 -13.17 -7.37
CA VAL A 120 0.55 -12.03 -6.95
C VAL A 120 0.80 -10.89 -7.92
N ASN A 121 -0.13 -9.98 -8.00
CA ASN A 121 0.09 -8.75 -8.73
C ASN A 121 1.05 -7.88 -7.92
N VAL A 122 1.92 -7.18 -8.61
CA VAL A 122 2.81 -6.22 -7.98
C VAL A 122 2.33 -4.82 -8.35
N TYR A 123 2.13 -4.00 -7.34
CA TYR A 123 1.66 -2.64 -7.51
C TYR A 123 2.74 -1.67 -7.04
N SER A 124 2.62 -0.44 -7.48
CA SER A 124 3.53 0.60 -7.04
C SER A 124 2.74 1.87 -6.79
N PHE A 125 3.09 2.59 -5.74
CA PHE A 125 2.49 3.89 -5.49
C PHE A 125 2.95 4.86 -6.56
N SER A 126 2.06 5.71 -7.00
CA SER A 126 2.29 6.57 -8.15
C SER A 126 1.90 8.00 -7.82
N ASP A 127 2.56 8.95 -8.46
CA ASP A 127 2.20 10.34 -8.36
C ASP A 127 1.43 10.83 -9.59
N GLY A 128 0.88 9.89 -10.35
CA GLY A 128 0.10 10.25 -11.54
C GLY A 128 -1.11 11.10 -11.22
N TRP A 129 -1.60 11.05 -9.98
CA TRP A 129 -2.72 11.87 -9.54
C TRP A 129 -2.39 13.37 -9.59
N LYS A 130 -1.12 13.72 -9.68
CA LYS A 130 -0.70 15.12 -9.75
C LYS A 130 -0.94 15.73 -11.13
N ASN A 131 -1.13 14.89 -12.12
CA ASN A 131 -1.37 15.37 -13.48
C ASN A 131 -2.84 15.73 -13.60
N THR A 132 -3.12 17.00 -13.76
CA THR A 132 -4.49 17.48 -13.70
C THR A 132 -5.05 17.96 -15.02
N ASP A 133 -4.28 18.03 -16.06
CA ASP A 133 -4.80 18.56 -17.27
C ASP A 133 -5.51 17.67 -18.17
#